data_7b5616989526df43fe3cfc02e5a99f44
#
_entry.id   7b5616989526df43fe3cfc02e5a99f44
#
_cell.length_a   1.000
_cell.length_b   1.000
_cell.length_c   1.000
_cell.angle_alpha   90.00
_cell.angle_beta   90.00
_cell.angle_gamma   90.00
#
_symmetry.space_group_name_H-M   'P 1'
#
loop_
_entity.id
_entity.type
_entity.pdbx_description
1 polymer ?
#
loop_
_entity_poly.entity_id
_entity_poly.type
_entity_poly.pdbx_seq_one_letter_code
_entity_poly.pdbx_strand_id
1 'polypeptide(L)'
;YTIYPNTIGPGFRIFHCGGYVHVGPHTHIGKNCTLMPGVVFGNKNQNCKWQKITVGDNCYFGLDSKIFGPVTIGNNVIVGANSVITKDIPDNAVVGGVPAQIIRFQSK
;
A
#
# COMPACT_ATOMS: atom_id res chain seq x y z
N TYR A 1 -1.36 -8.55 -13.68
CA TYR A 1 -0.92 -7.41 -12.85
C TYR A 1 -0.97 -6.13 -13.67
N THR A 2 -1.38 -5.04 -13.02
CA THR A 2 -1.36 -3.72 -13.64
C THR A 2 -0.48 -2.80 -12.78
N ILE A 3 0.70 -2.49 -13.30
CA ILE A 3 1.66 -1.63 -12.59
C ILE A 3 2.16 -0.59 -13.59
N TYR A 4 1.96 0.68 -13.26
CA TYR A 4 2.41 1.77 -14.13
C TYR A 4 3.92 2.00 -13.97
N PRO A 5 4.63 2.41 -15.04
CA PRO A 5 6.08 2.63 -14.98
C PRO A 5 6.47 3.67 -13.94
N ASN A 6 7.67 3.51 -13.37
CA ASN A 6 8.27 4.49 -12.47
C ASN A 6 7.49 4.74 -11.18
N THR A 7 6.69 3.76 -10.74
CA THR A 7 5.92 3.89 -9.50
C THR A 7 6.56 3.19 -8.31
N ILE A 8 7.46 2.24 -8.54
CA ILE A 8 7.99 1.37 -7.49
C ILE A 8 9.50 1.40 -7.47
N GLY A 9 10.09 1.50 -6.28
CA GLY A 9 11.54 1.46 -6.08
C GLY A 9 12.11 0.05 -6.17
N PRO A 10 13.45 -0.09 -6.03
CA PRO A 10 14.11 -1.40 -6.14
C PRO A 10 13.78 -2.32 -4.97
N GLY A 11 14.02 -3.61 -5.16
CA GLY A 11 13.77 -4.61 -4.12
C GLY A 11 12.32 -5.00 -3.94
N PHE A 12 11.49 -4.64 -4.90
CA PHE A 12 10.06 -4.92 -4.88
C PHE A 12 9.78 -6.42 -5.03
N ARG A 13 8.82 -6.92 -4.27
CA ARG A 13 8.40 -8.33 -4.34
C ARG A 13 6.90 -8.46 -4.44
N ILE A 14 6.46 -9.29 -5.38
CA ILE A 14 5.07 -9.74 -5.46
C ILE A 14 5.09 -11.25 -5.21
N PHE A 15 4.45 -11.66 -4.12
CA PHE A 15 4.29 -13.08 -3.89
C PHE A 15 2.99 -13.54 -4.52
N HIS A 16 2.95 -14.38 -5.50
CA HIS A 16 2.43 -15.37 -5.97
C HIS A 16 1.69 -15.43 -7.03
N CYS A 17 1.40 -16.40 -7.54
CA CYS A 17 0.75 -16.66 -8.75
C CYS A 17 -0.74 -16.57 -8.63
N GLY A 18 -1.41 -15.97 -9.55
CA GLY A 18 -2.85 -16.01 -9.65
C GLY A 18 -3.61 -14.91 -8.93
N GLY A 19 -2.93 -14.03 -8.22
CA GLY A 19 -3.57 -12.89 -7.60
C GLY A 19 -3.61 -11.67 -8.51
N TYR A 20 -4.47 -10.72 -8.20
CA TYR A 20 -4.53 -9.45 -8.89
C TYR A 20 -3.78 -8.40 -8.09
N VAL A 21 -2.93 -7.63 -8.74
CA VAL A 21 -2.24 -6.49 -8.15
C VAL A 21 -2.41 -5.29 -9.07
N HIS A 22 -2.85 -4.18 -8.54
CA HIS A 22 -3.00 -2.95 -9.30
C HIS A 22 -2.27 -1.80 -8.59
N VAL A 23 -1.38 -1.16 -9.30
CA VAL A 23 -0.68 0.04 -8.81
C VAL A 23 -0.98 1.18 -9.78
N GLY A 24 -1.75 2.14 -9.34
CA GLY A 24 -2.19 3.25 -10.17
C GLY A 24 -1.09 4.24 -10.54
N PRO A 25 -1.33 5.12 -11.52
CA PRO A 25 -0.28 5.98 -12.08
C PRO A 25 0.23 7.07 -11.14
N HIS A 26 -0.52 7.44 -10.11
CA HIS A 26 -0.10 8.46 -9.14
C HIS A 26 0.38 7.85 -7.83
N THR A 27 0.81 6.60 -7.87
CA THR A 27 1.33 5.88 -6.72
C THR A 27 2.84 5.86 -6.73
N HIS A 28 3.47 6.14 -5.59
CA HIS A 28 4.90 6.09 -5.42
C HIS A 28 5.21 5.13 -4.29
N ILE A 29 5.91 4.05 -4.57
CA ILE A 29 6.26 3.02 -3.58
C ILE A 29 7.78 3.00 -3.45
N GLY A 30 8.27 3.06 -2.22
CA GLY A 30 9.71 3.08 -1.94
C GLY A 30 10.37 1.73 -2.18
N LYS A 31 11.55 1.55 -1.57
CA LYS A 31 12.39 0.36 -1.77
C LYS A 31 11.92 -0.81 -0.92
N ASN A 32 12.15 -2.03 -1.40
CA ASN A 32 12.00 -3.28 -0.66
C ASN A 32 10.58 -3.51 -0.11
N CYS A 33 9.59 -3.07 -0.85
CA CYS A 33 8.20 -3.29 -0.47
C CYS A 33 7.70 -4.64 -1.00
N THR A 34 6.79 -5.25 -0.26
CA THR A 34 6.20 -6.54 -0.62
C THR A 34 4.70 -6.38 -0.79
N LEU A 35 4.18 -6.84 -1.91
CA LEU A 35 2.74 -6.85 -2.18
C LEU A 35 2.26 -8.29 -2.30
N MET A 36 1.25 -8.62 -1.51
CA MET A 36 0.60 -9.93 -1.60
C MET A 36 -0.51 -9.87 -2.65
N PRO A 37 -1.02 -11.01 -3.12
CA PRO A 37 -2.08 -11.02 -4.13
C PRO A 37 -3.32 -10.24 -3.71
N GLY A 38 -3.94 -9.56 -4.65
CA GLY A 38 -5.15 -8.80 -4.43
C GLY A 38 -4.96 -7.38 -3.95
N VAL A 39 -3.71 -6.93 -3.78
CA VAL A 39 -3.43 -5.57 -3.31
C VAL A 39 -3.74 -4.55 -4.41
N VAL A 40 -4.48 -3.50 -4.06
CA VAL A 40 -4.84 -2.44 -4.98
C VAL A 40 -4.50 -1.07 -4.40
N PHE A 41 -3.81 -0.27 -5.18
CA PHE A 41 -3.58 1.15 -4.90
C PHE A 41 -4.42 1.95 -5.88
N GLY A 42 -5.45 2.58 -5.40
CA GLY A 42 -6.40 3.27 -6.25
C GLY A 42 -6.89 4.59 -5.68
N ASN A 43 -7.85 5.18 -6.35
CA ASN A 43 -8.41 6.46 -5.96
C ASN A 43 -9.67 6.27 -5.11
N LYS A 44 -9.82 7.14 -4.11
CA LYS A 44 -11.04 7.18 -3.30
C LYS A 44 -12.25 7.65 -4.07
N ASN A 45 -12.03 8.56 -5.01
CA ASN A 45 -13.09 9.26 -5.69
C ASN A 45 -12.74 9.39 -7.18
N GLN A 46 -13.66 8.99 -8.04
CA GLN A 46 -13.46 9.04 -9.49
C GLN A 46 -13.28 10.45 -10.04
N ASN A 47 -13.77 11.45 -9.34
CA ASN A 47 -13.74 12.83 -9.81
C ASN A 47 -12.47 13.58 -9.40
N CYS A 48 -11.60 13.00 -8.62
CA CYS A 48 -10.34 13.63 -8.21
C CYS A 48 -9.22 13.22 -9.13
N LYS A 49 -8.62 14.17 -9.79
CA LYS A 49 -7.52 13.92 -10.73
C LYS A 49 -6.17 13.69 -10.05
N TRP A 50 -6.00 14.13 -8.82
CA TRP A 50 -4.69 14.16 -8.17
C TRP A 50 -4.68 13.42 -6.83
N GLN A 51 -5.12 12.19 -6.84
CA GLN A 51 -5.09 11.37 -5.63
C GLN A 51 -3.78 10.61 -5.55
N LYS A 52 -2.82 11.24 -4.90
CA LYS A 52 -1.48 10.69 -4.80
C LYS A 52 -1.37 9.74 -3.63
N ILE A 53 -0.77 8.58 -3.87
CA ILE A 53 -0.42 7.63 -2.83
C ILE A 53 1.10 7.57 -2.73
N THR A 54 1.64 7.85 -1.55
CA THR A 54 3.07 7.78 -1.30
C THR A 54 3.33 6.74 -0.23
N VAL A 55 4.18 5.77 -0.52
CA VAL A 55 4.55 4.68 0.40
C VAL A 55 6.04 4.74 0.64
N GLY A 56 6.45 4.63 1.89
CA GLY A 56 7.87 4.62 2.25
C GLY A 56 8.56 3.30 1.91
N ASP A 57 9.69 3.06 2.56
CA ASP A 57 10.52 1.88 2.31
C ASP A 57 10.15 0.73 3.24
N ASN A 58 10.41 -0.50 2.80
CA ASN A 58 10.30 -1.71 3.60
C ASN A 58 8.89 -1.98 4.13
N CYS A 59 7.88 -1.64 3.35
CA CYS A 59 6.49 -1.88 3.73
C CYS A 59 6.01 -3.24 3.25
N TYR A 60 5.05 -3.79 3.97
CA TYR A 60 4.41 -5.07 3.63
C TYR A 60 2.90 -4.87 3.53
N PHE A 61 2.32 -5.30 2.43
CA PHE A 61 0.88 -5.21 2.19
C PHE A 61 0.29 -6.61 2.11
N GLY A 62 -0.57 -6.93 3.06
CA GLY A 62 -1.18 -8.24 3.14
C GLY A 62 -2.20 -8.52 2.05
N LEU A 63 -2.63 -9.78 1.97
CA LEU A 63 -3.58 -10.24 0.95
C LEU A 63 -4.83 -9.38 0.88
N ASP A 64 -5.21 -9.02 -0.33
CA ASP A 64 -6.44 -8.28 -0.62
C ASP A 64 -6.57 -6.94 0.09
N SER A 65 -5.46 -6.35 0.53
CA SER A 65 -5.52 -5.01 1.09
C SER A 65 -5.74 -3.97 0.00
N LYS A 66 -6.49 -2.92 0.33
CA LYS A 66 -6.84 -1.86 -0.61
C LYS A 66 -6.39 -0.54 -0.04
N ILE A 67 -5.68 0.24 -0.83
CA ILE A 67 -5.16 1.54 -0.42
C ILE A 67 -5.77 2.60 -1.34
N PHE A 68 -6.50 3.53 -0.75
CA PHE A 68 -7.18 4.57 -1.52
C PHE A 68 -6.59 5.94 -1.19
N GLY A 69 -6.07 6.60 -2.21
CA GLY A 69 -5.50 7.92 -2.06
C GLY A 69 -6.50 9.05 -2.00
N PRO A 70 -6.05 10.23 -1.58
CA PRO A 70 -4.66 10.55 -1.27
C PRO A 70 -4.26 10.07 0.13
N VAL A 71 -3.13 9.36 0.24
CA VAL A 71 -2.58 8.94 1.54
C VAL A 71 -1.06 8.91 1.48
N THR A 72 -0.44 9.09 2.64
CA THR A 72 1.00 8.91 2.82
C THR A 72 1.22 7.80 3.85
N ILE A 73 1.93 6.76 3.45
CA ILE A 73 2.27 5.64 4.31
C ILE A 73 3.76 5.72 4.60
N GLY A 74 4.13 5.70 5.87
CA GLY A 74 5.53 5.83 6.29
C GLY A 74 6.37 4.60 5.97
N ASN A 75 7.55 4.54 6.58
CA ASN A 75 8.49 3.43 6.40
C ASN A 75 8.17 2.29 7.36
N ASN A 76 8.50 1.08 6.97
CA ASN A 76 8.39 -0.12 7.81
C ASN A 76 6.96 -0.40 8.29
N VAL A 77 5.98 -0.07 7.47
CA VAL A 77 4.56 -0.29 7.80
C VAL A 77 4.14 -1.70 7.41
N ILE A 78 3.39 -2.35 8.27
CA ILE A 78 2.79 -3.66 7.98
C ILE A 78 1.28 -3.49 7.89
N VAL A 79 0.71 -3.86 6.75
CA VAL A 79 -0.72 -3.78 6.50
C VAL A 79 -1.30 -5.19 6.53
N GLY A 80 -2.26 -5.42 7.40
CA GLY A 80 -2.90 -6.72 7.54
C GLY A 80 -3.75 -7.08 6.33
N ALA A 81 -4.05 -8.38 6.18
CA ALA A 81 -4.89 -8.85 5.08
C ALA A 81 -6.29 -8.24 5.13
N ASN A 82 -6.87 -8.00 3.98
CA ASN A 82 -8.22 -7.45 3.81
C ASN A 82 -8.43 -6.08 4.46
N SER A 83 -7.36 -5.33 4.66
CA SER A 83 -7.45 -3.98 5.23
C SER A 83 -7.75 -2.95 4.16
N VAL A 84 -8.46 -1.90 4.54
CA VAL A 84 -8.75 -0.78 3.64
C VAL A 84 -8.17 0.50 4.24
N ILE A 85 -7.13 1.04 3.60
CA ILE A 85 -6.44 2.23 4.09
C ILE A 85 -6.98 3.45 3.37
N THR A 86 -7.46 4.41 4.16
CA THR A 86 -8.01 5.67 3.65
C THR A 86 -7.41 6.90 4.34
N LYS A 87 -6.48 6.70 5.26
CA LYS A 87 -5.81 7.77 6.01
C LYS A 87 -4.31 7.54 6.06
N ASP A 88 -3.56 8.58 6.36
CA ASP A 88 -2.11 8.49 6.49
C ASP A 88 -1.71 7.54 7.60
N ILE A 89 -0.62 6.83 7.38
CA ILE A 89 -0.08 5.84 8.32
C ILE A 89 1.34 6.26 8.71
N PRO A 90 1.65 6.40 10.00
CA PRO A 90 3.00 6.77 10.43
C PRO A 90 3.98 5.61 10.31
N ASP A 91 5.27 5.93 10.45
CA ASP A 91 6.34 4.93 10.38
C ASP A 91 6.16 3.85 11.44
N ASN A 92 6.56 2.65 11.11
CA ASN A 92 6.62 1.49 12.01
C ASN A 92 5.26 1.03 12.55
N ALA A 93 4.17 1.47 11.94
CA ALA A 93 2.83 1.06 12.38
C ALA A 93 2.44 -0.29 11.81
N VAL A 94 1.69 -1.05 12.59
CA VAL A 94 0.98 -2.24 12.11
C VAL A 94 -0.50 -1.88 12.09
N VAL A 95 -1.11 -1.98 10.92
CA VAL A 95 -2.51 -1.56 10.74
C VAL A 95 -3.35 -2.71 10.21
N GLY A 96 -4.65 -2.64 10.47
CA GLY A 96 -5.59 -3.62 9.97
C GLY A 96 -7.02 -3.15 10.11
N GLY A 97 -7.91 -3.84 9.41
CA GLY A 97 -9.35 -3.60 9.49
C GLY A 97 -9.91 -2.76 8.35
N VAL A 98 -11.22 -2.55 8.40
CA VAL A 98 -11.99 -1.78 7.44
C VAL A 98 -12.91 -0.81 8.19
N PRO A 99 -12.58 0.49 8.24
CA PRO A 99 -11.36 1.13 7.79
C PRO A 99 -10.15 0.71 8.64
N ALA A 100 -8.97 0.75 8.03
CA ALA A 100 -7.76 0.34 8.73
C ALA A 100 -7.44 1.27 9.88
N GLN A 101 -7.02 0.67 10.98
CA GLN A 101 -6.61 1.40 12.18
C GLN A 101 -5.28 0.87 12.69
N ILE A 102 -4.55 1.69 13.41
CA ILE A 102 -3.27 1.27 13.98
C ILE A 102 -3.54 0.28 15.10
N ILE A 103 -2.99 -0.94 14.94
CA ILE A 103 -3.10 -1.99 15.94
C ILE A 103 -1.99 -1.84 16.98
N ARG A 104 -0.78 -1.56 16.50
CA ARG A 104 0.39 -1.35 17.35
C ARG A 104 1.53 -0.74 16.54
N PHE A 105 2.59 -0.36 17.23
CA PHE A 105 3.84 0.06 16.59
C PHE A 105 4.89 -1.01 16.79
N GLN A 106 5.74 -1.21 15.80
CA GLN A 106 6.83 -2.16 15.88
C GLN A 106 7.97 -1.58 16.70
N SER A 107 8.63 -2.44 17.47
CA SER A 107 9.89 -2.09 18.08
C SER A 107 11.00 -2.10 17.03
N LYS A 108 11.93 -1.22 17.21
CA LYS A 108 13.14 -1.24 16.36
C LYS A 108 14.24 -2.01 17.03
#